data_8f1f3fd0abde64f500cf6f65beb3e888
#
_entry.id   8f1f3fd0abde64f500cf6f65beb3e888
#
_cell.length_a   1.000
_cell.length_b   1.000
_cell.length_c   1.000
_cell.angle_alpha   90.00
_cell.angle_beta   90.00
_cell.angle_gamma   90.00
#
_symmetry.space_group_name_H-M   'P 1'
#
loop_
_entity.id
_entity.type
_entity.pdbx_description
1 polymer ?
#
loop_
_entity_poly.entity_id
_entity_poly.type
_entity_poly.pdbx_seq_one_letter_code
_entity_poly.pdbx_strand_id
1 'polypeptide(L)'
;VDKVSFLQEKSAFHMKYPEQSDLSFYRWFTQQHPDEAIGWYHLGQAREAQGDTRQALAAYRQSLFAKQGPYYDEARDAYQKLLREQSRQGWRNRARLLLASLAFLYAQFVFSPGPLQDGAPAASAQPQAVPASAPAPVQPHVEVIAVPATLSPKELQSQVRRYVEARRPALAQPYTVLVVPEVPGSPLFTPLLFYQPKQVLGVLQYNPVSRTVISQRWFGSPASFDAGATLAAARGDLAVEQQTLQHVLTLRNSLYRYYQQKGTLPASLADLAGSYPGNYLPQVPLPPKRLLLKSYPYHPHAFQSGSAWASLRDVLPLPGYPEPLSPLAPLQVRLSQKSHTLQLVSGTHLVRSYPAAIGKNDSTPEGYYTILQKINQPRGHDNIYGTRGLVFQGNGYAIHGTNHPESIGTSVSLGCVRLFNAAVEELYTFVSLGTEFIISNAPVPAQPWSNPALFILPAGPEEETPNVIYTWLH
;
A
#
# COMPACT_ATOMS: atom_id res chain seq x y z
N VAL A 1 -12.89 -23.58 -22.38
CA VAL A 1 -13.87 -23.33 -23.48
C VAL A 1 -13.07 -23.12 -24.76
N ASP A 2 -13.41 -23.86 -25.81
CA ASP A 2 -12.81 -23.63 -27.12
C ASP A 2 -13.48 -22.47 -27.86
N LYS A 3 -12.86 -22.03 -28.98
CA LYS A 3 -13.34 -20.89 -29.76
C LYS A 3 -14.75 -21.08 -30.32
N VAL A 4 -15.12 -22.32 -30.65
CA VAL A 4 -16.44 -22.62 -31.21
C VAL A 4 -17.51 -22.49 -30.14
N SER A 5 -17.29 -23.09 -28.97
CA SER A 5 -18.19 -22.99 -27.81
C SER A 5 -18.36 -21.53 -27.35
N PHE A 6 -17.26 -20.75 -27.32
CA PHE A 6 -17.31 -19.33 -27.00
C PHE A 6 -18.21 -18.53 -27.96
N LEU A 7 -18.09 -18.78 -29.28
CA LEU A 7 -18.93 -18.13 -30.30
C LEU A 7 -20.40 -18.58 -30.23
N GLN A 8 -20.66 -19.84 -29.87
CA GLN A 8 -22.01 -20.33 -29.65
C GLN A 8 -22.66 -19.65 -28.44
N GLU A 9 -21.95 -19.55 -27.32
CA GLU A 9 -22.44 -18.84 -26.14
C GLU A 9 -22.66 -17.34 -26.43
N LYS A 10 -21.77 -16.72 -27.21
CA LYS A 10 -21.95 -15.33 -27.65
C LYS A 10 -23.24 -15.15 -28.47
N SER A 11 -23.48 -16.06 -29.42
CA SER A 11 -24.68 -16.06 -30.25
C SER A 11 -25.96 -16.26 -29.41
N ALA A 12 -25.93 -17.21 -28.50
CA ALA A 12 -27.03 -17.48 -27.58
C ALA A 12 -27.32 -16.31 -26.65
N PHE A 13 -26.28 -15.63 -26.16
CA PHE A 13 -26.42 -14.41 -25.34
C PHE A 13 -27.13 -13.31 -26.12
N HIS A 14 -26.70 -13.01 -27.35
CA HIS A 14 -27.32 -11.97 -28.17
C HIS A 14 -28.73 -12.33 -28.66
N MET A 15 -29.03 -13.61 -28.87
CA MET A 15 -30.41 -14.05 -29.12
C MET A 15 -31.32 -13.77 -27.90
N LYS A 16 -30.80 -13.98 -26.71
CA LYS A 16 -31.56 -13.75 -25.45
C LYS A 16 -31.63 -12.26 -25.07
N TYR A 17 -30.57 -11.51 -25.39
CA TYR A 17 -30.43 -10.09 -25.05
C TYR A 17 -29.98 -9.26 -26.25
N PRO A 18 -30.88 -9.02 -27.25
CA PRO A 18 -30.48 -8.41 -28.52
C PRO A 18 -29.98 -6.96 -28.40
N GLU A 19 -30.39 -6.23 -27.38
CA GLU A 19 -29.96 -4.83 -27.13
C GLU A 19 -28.62 -4.74 -26.37
N GLN A 20 -28.05 -5.84 -25.93
CA GLN A 20 -26.80 -5.81 -25.17
C GLN A 20 -25.57 -5.81 -26.10
N SER A 21 -24.56 -5.03 -25.71
CA SER A 21 -23.31 -4.95 -26.46
C SER A 21 -22.40 -6.17 -26.27
N ASP A 22 -21.44 -6.33 -27.17
CA ASP A 22 -20.37 -7.32 -27.04
C ASP A 22 -19.62 -7.18 -25.70
N LEU A 23 -19.41 -5.94 -25.23
CA LEU A 23 -18.79 -5.70 -23.95
C LEU A 23 -19.59 -6.29 -22.78
N SER A 24 -20.92 -6.21 -22.86
CA SER A 24 -21.83 -6.83 -21.88
C SER A 24 -21.70 -8.34 -21.89
N PHE A 25 -21.62 -8.94 -23.09
CA PHE A 25 -21.36 -10.38 -23.23
C PHE A 25 -20.00 -10.75 -22.60
N TYR A 26 -18.91 -10.05 -22.94
CA TYR A 26 -17.59 -10.41 -22.41
C TYR A 26 -17.52 -10.28 -20.87
N ARG A 27 -18.19 -9.29 -20.30
CA ARG A 27 -18.33 -9.18 -18.84
C ARG A 27 -19.09 -10.35 -18.23
N TRP A 28 -20.24 -10.68 -18.82
CA TRP A 28 -21.05 -11.82 -18.39
C TRP A 28 -20.25 -13.12 -18.51
N PHE A 29 -19.59 -13.34 -19.65
CA PHE A 29 -18.81 -14.55 -19.90
C PHE A 29 -17.66 -14.71 -18.90
N THR A 30 -16.91 -13.65 -18.61
CA THR A 30 -15.82 -13.69 -17.60
C THR A 30 -16.29 -13.92 -16.18
N GLN A 31 -17.55 -13.63 -15.89
CA GLN A 31 -18.17 -13.96 -14.59
C GLN A 31 -18.58 -15.43 -14.51
N GLN A 32 -19.07 -16.02 -15.62
CA GLN A 32 -19.46 -17.44 -15.67
C GLN A 32 -18.23 -18.35 -15.81
N HIS A 33 -17.22 -17.92 -16.54
CA HIS A 33 -16.01 -18.67 -16.88
C HIS A 33 -14.74 -17.87 -16.51
N PRO A 34 -14.48 -17.64 -15.21
CA PRO A 34 -13.37 -16.79 -14.76
C PRO A 34 -11.99 -17.34 -15.12
N ASP A 35 -11.88 -18.66 -15.33
CA ASP A 35 -10.64 -19.37 -15.64
C ASP A 35 -10.36 -19.46 -17.15
N GLU A 36 -11.22 -18.87 -17.99
CA GLU A 36 -11.09 -18.96 -19.45
C GLU A 36 -10.45 -17.72 -20.06
N ALA A 37 -9.24 -17.88 -20.60
CA ALA A 37 -8.43 -16.81 -21.17
C ALA A 37 -9.14 -16.03 -22.27
N ILE A 38 -9.94 -16.71 -23.12
CA ILE A 38 -10.64 -16.14 -24.26
C ILE A 38 -11.58 -14.98 -23.87
N GLY A 39 -12.34 -15.13 -22.78
CA GLY A 39 -13.25 -14.09 -22.29
C GLY A 39 -12.51 -12.84 -21.85
N TRP A 40 -11.46 -13.03 -21.08
CA TRP A 40 -10.62 -11.91 -20.59
C TRP A 40 -9.87 -11.22 -21.71
N TYR A 41 -9.37 -11.95 -22.70
CA TYR A 41 -8.71 -11.38 -23.86
C TYR A 41 -9.65 -10.45 -24.64
N HIS A 42 -10.84 -10.93 -25.00
CA HIS A 42 -11.82 -10.11 -25.73
C HIS A 42 -12.38 -8.96 -24.90
N LEU A 43 -12.51 -9.12 -23.57
CA LEU A 43 -12.84 -8.01 -22.68
C LEU A 43 -11.74 -6.94 -22.71
N GLY A 44 -10.47 -7.35 -22.73
CA GLY A 44 -9.33 -6.46 -22.86
C GLY A 44 -9.37 -5.67 -24.17
N GLN A 45 -9.60 -6.35 -25.30
CA GLN A 45 -9.73 -5.70 -26.63
C GLN A 45 -10.89 -4.69 -26.66
N ALA A 46 -12.04 -5.04 -26.11
CA ALA A 46 -13.21 -4.16 -26.07
C ALA A 46 -12.95 -2.90 -25.21
N ARG A 47 -12.20 -3.04 -24.11
CA ARG A 47 -11.79 -1.92 -23.25
C ARG A 47 -10.73 -1.04 -23.92
N GLU A 48 -9.75 -1.64 -24.60
CA GLU A 48 -8.74 -0.92 -25.39
C GLU A 48 -9.41 -0.06 -26.49
N ALA A 49 -10.38 -0.63 -27.22
CA ALA A 49 -11.16 0.07 -28.22
C ALA A 49 -11.96 1.27 -27.67
N GLN A 50 -12.36 1.23 -26.40
CA GLN A 50 -13.01 2.34 -25.70
C GLN A 50 -12.03 3.37 -25.14
N GLY A 51 -10.71 3.16 -25.31
CA GLY A 51 -9.68 4.01 -24.73
C GLY A 51 -9.45 3.81 -23.23
N ASP A 52 -10.13 2.85 -22.59
CA ASP A 52 -9.93 2.53 -21.19
C ASP A 52 -8.71 1.61 -21.00
N THR A 53 -7.54 2.20 -21.19
CA THR A 53 -6.24 1.50 -21.10
C THR A 53 -6.07 0.77 -19.76
N ARG A 54 -6.62 1.31 -18.67
CA ARG A 54 -6.49 0.72 -17.33
C ARG A 54 -7.27 -0.58 -17.21
N GLN A 55 -8.53 -0.58 -17.64
CA GLN A 55 -9.35 -1.79 -17.61
C GLN A 55 -8.91 -2.79 -18.68
N ALA A 56 -8.39 -2.33 -19.81
CA ALA A 56 -7.80 -3.20 -20.84
C ALA A 56 -6.59 -3.95 -20.28
N LEU A 57 -5.64 -3.25 -19.64
CA LEU A 57 -4.50 -3.88 -18.98
C LEU A 57 -4.92 -4.89 -17.90
N ALA A 58 -5.94 -4.55 -17.11
CA ALA A 58 -6.45 -5.48 -16.09
C ALA A 58 -7.03 -6.75 -16.72
N ALA A 59 -7.80 -6.62 -17.80
CA ALA A 59 -8.40 -7.76 -18.50
C ALA A 59 -7.35 -8.63 -19.22
N TYR A 60 -6.40 -8.03 -19.96
CA TYR A 60 -5.31 -8.78 -20.57
C TYR A 60 -4.47 -9.53 -19.53
N ARG A 61 -4.23 -8.88 -18.40
CA ARG A 61 -3.54 -9.53 -17.27
C ARG A 61 -4.30 -10.74 -16.74
N GLN A 62 -5.62 -10.66 -16.61
CA GLN A 62 -6.44 -11.81 -16.21
C GLN A 62 -6.38 -12.94 -17.25
N SER A 63 -6.36 -12.59 -18.55
CA SER A 63 -6.15 -13.58 -19.61
C SER A 63 -4.83 -14.35 -19.49
N LEU A 64 -3.77 -13.70 -19.01
CA LEU A 64 -2.45 -14.32 -18.78
C LEU A 64 -2.42 -15.27 -17.58
N PHE A 65 -3.36 -15.13 -16.65
CA PHE A 65 -3.48 -16.01 -15.47
C PHE A 65 -4.51 -17.12 -15.64
N ALA A 66 -5.37 -17.02 -16.62
CA ALA A 66 -6.28 -18.10 -16.97
C ALA A 66 -5.46 -19.32 -17.48
N LYS A 67 -6.06 -20.52 -17.42
CA LYS A 67 -5.41 -21.74 -17.92
C LYS A 67 -4.81 -21.49 -19.29
N GLN A 68 -3.58 -21.98 -19.52
CA GLN A 68 -2.90 -21.86 -20.82
C GLN A 68 -3.84 -22.25 -21.96
N GLY A 69 -4.24 -21.25 -22.72
CA GLY A 69 -5.22 -21.38 -23.79
C GLY A 69 -4.73 -20.65 -25.05
N PRO A 70 -5.47 -20.77 -26.17
CA PRO A 70 -5.06 -20.25 -27.47
C PRO A 70 -4.84 -18.73 -27.56
N TYR A 71 -5.11 -17.97 -26.52
CA TYR A 71 -4.98 -16.50 -26.51
C TYR A 71 -3.93 -15.98 -25.53
N TYR A 72 -3.07 -16.85 -25.00
CA TYR A 72 -2.04 -16.46 -24.04
C TYR A 72 -1.00 -15.51 -24.66
N ASP A 73 -0.50 -15.86 -25.86
CA ASP A 73 0.54 -15.06 -26.54
C ASP A 73 -0.01 -13.72 -27.01
N GLU A 74 -1.22 -13.70 -27.57
CA GLU A 74 -1.89 -12.47 -28.01
C GLU A 74 -2.18 -11.53 -26.82
N ALA A 75 -2.63 -12.07 -25.71
CA ALA A 75 -2.88 -11.28 -24.49
C ALA A 75 -1.57 -10.72 -23.90
N ARG A 76 -0.50 -11.53 -23.93
CA ARG A 76 0.83 -11.09 -23.49
C ARG A 76 1.34 -9.94 -24.35
N ASP A 77 1.24 -10.07 -25.66
CA ASP A 77 1.74 -9.06 -26.59
C ASP A 77 0.93 -7.76 -26.51
N ALA A 78 -0.41 -7.86 -26.41
CA ALA A 78 -1.29 -6.72 -26.18
C ALA A 78 -0.99 -6.02 -24.83
N TYR A 79 -0.80 -6.78 -23.77
CA TYR A 79 -0.42 -6.27 -22.46
C TYR A 79 0.90 -5.53 -22.49
N GLN A 80 1.94 -6.12 -23.08
CA GLN A 80 3.26 -5.49 -23.20
C GLN A 80 3.24 -4.23 -24.07
N LYS A 81 2.48 -4.25 -25.17
CA LYS A 81 2.30 -3.08 -26.05
C LYS A 81 1.73 -1.91 -25.26
N LEU A 82 0.60 -2.12 -24.56
CA LEU A 82 -0.05 -1.07 -23.76
C LEU A 82 0.84 -0.54 -22.63
N LEU A 83 1.62 -1.39 -21.98
CA LEU A 83 2.59 -0.96 -20.97
C LEU A 83 3.68 -0.06 -21.56
N ARG A 84 4.20 -0.40 -22.73
CA ARG A 84 5.21 0.43 -23.45
C ARG A 84 4.61 1.78 -23.87
N GLU A 85 3.39 1.80 -24.34
CA GLU A 85 2.69 3.03 -24.75
C GLU A 85 2.43 3.93 -23.54
N GLN A 86 1.97 3.37 -22.41
CA GLN A 86 1.76 4.09 -21.16
C GLN A 86 3.08 4.70 -20.64
N SER A 87 4.18 3.94 -20.69
CA SER A 87 5.49 4.43 -20.27
C SER A 87 6.01 5.56 -21.17
N ARG A 88 5.84 5.45 -22.49
CA ARG A 88 6.18 6.50 -23.46
C ARG A 88 5.35 7.76 -23.27
N GLN A 89 4.06 7.61 -22.98
CA GLN A 89 3.15 8.73 -22.72
C GLN A 89 3.52 9.46 -21.42
N GLY A 90 3.86 8.72 -20.39
CA GLY A 90 4.37 9.25 -19.12
C GLY A 90 5.66 10.03 -19.31
N TRP A 91 6.60 9.54 -20.13
CA TRP A 91 7.85 10.24 -20.43
C TRP A 91 7.62 11.51 -21.28
N ARG A 92 6.76 11.45 -22.30
CA ARG A 92 6.37 12.63 -23.10
C ARG A 92 5.69 13.71 -22.28
N ASN A 93 4.83 13.35 -21.32
CA ASN A 93 4.18 14.30 -20.42
C ASN A 93 5.19 14.95 -19.46
N ARG A 94 6.16 14.19 -18.93
CA ARG A 94 7.24 14.73 -18.10
C ARG A 94 8.15 15.67 -18.91
N ALA A 95 8.49 15.33 -20.14
CA ALA A 95 9.27 16.20 -21.02
C ALA A 95 8.51 17.50 -21.36
N ARG A 96 7.20 17.45 -21.61
CA ARG A 96 6.37 18.64 -21.83
C ARG A 96 6.28 19.52 -20.59
N LEU A 97 6.16 18.95 -19.40
CA LEU A 97 6.17 19.70 -18.14
C LEU A 97 7.51 20.38 -17.88
N LEU A 98 8.62 19.70 -18.17
CA LEU A 98 9.96 20.29 -18.08
C LEU A 98 10.14 21.45 -19.06
N LEU A 99 9.69 21.31 -20.31
CA LEU A 99 9.73 22.38 -21.31
C LEU A 99 8.84 23.57 -20.91
N ALA A 100 7.64 23.29 -20.39
CA ALA A 100 6.75 24.34 -19.89
C ALA A 100 7.35 25.08 -18.67
N SER A 101 8.00 24.38 -17.77
CA SER A 101 8.69 24.95 -16.61
C SER A 101 9.88 25.82 -17.02
N LEU A 102 10.66 25.39 -18.03
CA LEU A 102 11.77 26.16 -18.60
C LEU A 102 11.26 27.40 -19.33
N ALA A 103 10.18 27.29 -20.11
CA ALA A 103 9.55 28.43 -20.77
C ALA A 103 8.99 29.44 -19.77
N PHE A 104 8.38 28.98 -18.67
CA PHE A 104 7.89 29.85 -17.59
C PHE A 104 9.04 30.58 -16.86
N LEU A 105 10.14 29.88 -16.56
CA LEU A 105 11.33 30.49 -15.99
C LEU A 105 11.97 31.52 -16.92
N TYR A 106 12.01 31.25 -18.23
CA TYR A 106 12.49 32.17 -19.24
C TYR A 106 11.59 33.42 -19.33
N ALA A 107 10.27 33.24 -19.33
CA ALA A 107 9.31 34.34 -19.32
C ALA A 107 9.45 35.24 -18.07
N GLN A 108 9.69 34.67 -16.89
CA GLN A 108 9.97 35.42 -15.64
C GLN A 108 11.27 36.25 -15.76
N PHE A 109 12.28 35.72 -16.48
CA PHE A 109 13.56 36.40 -16.67
C PHE A 109 13.47 37.57 -17.67
N VAL A 110 12.63 37.41 -18.71
CA VAL A 110 12.50 38.41 -19.81
C VAL A 110 11.46 39.50 -19.49
N PHE A 111 10.45 39.20 -18.67
CA PHE A 111 9.33 40.10 -18.35
C PHE A 111 9.28 40.49 -16.87
N SER A 112 10.41 40.76 -16.20
CA SER A 112 10.40 41.40 -14.87
C SER A 112 10.05 42.88 -15.02
N PRO A 113 8.83 43.30 -14.64
CA PRO A 113 8.53 44.73 -14.53
C PRO A 113 9.25 45.32 -13.29
N GLY A 114 9.92 46.43 -13.51
CA GLY A 114 10.48 47.24 -12.39
C GLY A 114 9.40 47.69 -11.42
N PRO A 115 9.78 48.17 -10.22
CA PRO A 115 8.86 48.45 -9.15
C PRO A 115 7.91 49.60 -9.52
N LEU A 116 6.61 49.33 -9.51
CA LEU A 116 5.54 50.33 -9.55
C LEU A 116 5.13 50.70 -8.15
N GLN A 117 5.12 52.01 -7.91
CA GLN A 117 4.71 52.68 -6.69
C GLN A 117 3.20 52.58 -6.42
N ASP A 118 2.87 52.63 -5.18
CA ASP A 118 1.63 52.61 -4.45
C ASP A 118 0.38 53.24 -5.10
N GLY A 119 -0.69 52.47 -5.10
CA GLY A 119 -2.07 52.96 -5.15
C GLY A 119 -2.93 52.00 -4.34
N ALA A 120 -3.44 52.45 -3.20
CA ALA A 120 -4.32 51.65 -2.35
C ALA A 120 -5.67 51.41 -3.00
N PRO A 121 -6.18 50.19 -3.04
CA PRO A 121 -7.57 49.89 -3.40
C PRO A 121 -8.43 49.60 -2.17
N ALA A 122 -9.71 50.00 -2.32
CA ALA A 122 -10.79 49.87 -1.39
C ALA A 122 -11.02 48.42 -0.88
N ALA A 123 -11.44 48.33 0.38
CA ALA A 123 -11.82 47.12 1.06
C ALA A 123 -12.99 46.39 0.37
N SER A 124 -12.71 45.22 -0.20
CA SER A 124 -13.72 44.21 -0.55
C SER A 124 -13.77 43.17 0.58
N ALA A 125 -14.97 42.87 1.05
CA ALA A 125 -15.24 41.90 2.11
C ALA A 125 -14.63 40.54 1.78
N GLN A 126 -13.70 40.09 2.63
CA GLN A 126 -13.15 38.74 2.58
C GLN A 126 -14.16 37.73 3.13
N PRO A 127 -14.33 36.55 2.52
CA PRO A 127 -14.96 35.42 3.17
C PRO A 127 -14.15 35.07 4.42
N GLN A 128 -14.81 34.95 5.56
CA GLN A 128 -14.17 34.53 6.80
C GLN A 128 -13.49 33.16 6.59
N ALA A 129 -12.17 33.18 6.59
CA ALA A 129 -11.37 31.97 6.60
C ALA A 129 -11.65 31.24 7.92
N VAL A 130 -12.13 30.00 7.81
CA VAL A 130 -12.11 29.04 8.93
C VAL A 130 -10.65 28.99 9.44
N PRO A 131 -10.40 29.14 10.76
CA PRO A 131 -9.04 29.16 11.26
C PRO A 131 -8.34 27.86 10.90
N ALA A 132 -7.31 27.96 10.07
CA ALA A 132 -6.42 26.84 9.78
C ALA A 132 -5.87 26.37 11.13
N SER A 133 -6.09 25.11 11.47
CA SER A 133 -5.49 24.49 12.65
C SER A 133 -3.97 24.73 12.57
N ALA A 134 -3.37 25.18 13.66
CA ALA A 134 -1.93 25.42 13.74
C ALA A 134 -1.19 24.17 13.20
N PRO A 135 -0.12 24.34 12.40
CA PRO A 135 0.64 23.22 11.89
C PRO A 135 1.13 22.37 13.04
N ALA A 136 1.06 21.04 12.87
CA ALA A 136 1.52 20.10 13.89
C ALA A 136 2.99 20.41 14.24
N PRO A 137 3.35 20.35 15.55
CA PRO A 137 4.72 20.59 15.96
C PRO A 137 5.66 19.60 15.26
N VAL A 138 6.78 20.11 14.78
CA VAL A 138 7.82 19.30 14.15
C VAL A 138 8.33 18.25 15.13
N GLN A 139 8.38 17.00 14.71
CA GLN A 139 8.77 15.85 15.53
C GLN A 139 10.21 15.41 15.20
N PRO A 140 10.94 14.82 16.16
CA PRO A 140 12.22 14.18 15.88
C PRO A 140 12.07 13.09 14.81
N HIS A 141 12.81 13.22 13.70
CA HIS A 141 12.81 12.26 12.61
C HIS A 141 13.95 11.26 12.77
N VAL A 142 13.66 9.96 12.53
CA VAL A 142 14.62 8.88 12.67
C VAL A 142 14.59 7.97 11.42
N GLU A 143 15.72 7.89 10.72
CA GLU A 143 15.89 6.96 9.62
C GLU A 143 16.64 5.70 10.08
N VAL A 144 16.18 4.53 9.66
CA VAL A 144 16.90 3.26 9.83
C VAL A 144 17.42 2.83 8.47
N ILE A 145 18.72 2.63 8.34
CA ILE A 145 19.34 2.15 7.11
C ILE A 145 20.15 0.88 7.34
N ALA A 146 19.98 -0.08 6.42
CA ALA A 146 20.82 -1.29 6.40
C ALA A 146 22.11 -1.03 5.62
N VAL A 147 23.21 -1.63 6.08
CA VAL A 147 24.54 -1.52 5.47
C VAL A 147 25.20 -2.90 5.36
N PRO A 148 26.14 -3.11 4.41
CA PRO A 148 26.87 -4.35 4.31
C PRO A 148 27.60 -4.69 5.63
N ALA A 149 27.50 -5.95 6.06
CA ALA A 149 28.17 -6.42 7.27
C ALA A 149 29.72 -6.47 7.15
N THR A 150 30.22 -6.36 5.91
CA THR A 150 31.67 -6.46 5.60
C THR A 150 32.42 -5.13 5.72
N LEU A 151 31.74 -4.02 5.96
CA LEU A 151 32.39 -2.70 6.04
C LEU A 151 33.22 -2.56 7.33
N SER A 152 34.44 -2.08 7.18
CA SER A 152 35.24 -1.62 8.32
C SER A 152 34.59 -0.36 8.97
N PRO A 153 34.89 -0.08 10.25
CA PRO A 153 34.31 1.12 10.92
C PRO A 153 34.58 2.43 10.20
N LYS A 154 35.74 2.59 9.54
CA LYS A 154 36.10 3.79 8.78
C LYS A 154 35.29 3.89 7.48
N GLU A 155 35.12 2.81 6.77
CA GLU A 155 34.30 2.76 5.54
C GLU A 155 32.82 3.02 5.86
N LEU A 156 32.31 2.40 6.93
CA LEU A 156 30.96 2.59 7.42
C LEU A 156 30.70 4.08 7.70
N GLN A 157 31.57 4.72 8.49
CA GLN A 157 31.46 6.15 8.80
C GLN A 157 31.46 7.03 7.53
N SER A 158 32.39 6.74 6.60
CA SER A 158 32.51 7.48 5.34
C SER A 158 31.25 7.31 4.45
N GLN A 159 30.69 6.11 4.36
CA GLN A 159 29.52 5.83 3.54
C GLN A 159 28.24 6.41 4.14
N VAL A 160 28.06 6.33 5.46
CA VAL A 160 26.91 6.97 6.13
C VAL A 160 27.00 8.48 6.02
N ARG A 161 28.20 9.06 6.10
CA ARG A 161 28.36 10.51 5.86
C ARG A 161 27.94 10.91 4.44
N ARG A 162 28.34 10.18 3.42
CA ARG A 162 27.86 10.39 2.03
C ARG A 162 26.34 10.27 1.91
N TYR A 163 25.75 9.29 2.59
CA TYR A 163 24.30 9.11 2.62
C TYR A 163 23.60 10.35 3.18
N VAL A 164 23.99 10.85 4.38
CA VAL A 164 23.32 12.02 4.98
C VAL A 164 23.53 13.30 4.18
N GLU A 165 24.69 13.47 3.54
CA GLU A 165 24.95 14.59 2.65
C GLU A 165 24.08 14.54 1.38
N ALA A 166 23.87 13.38 0.80
CA ALA A 166 22.96 13.18 -0.34
C ALA A 166 21.47 13.40 0.05
N ARG A 167 21.09 13.06 1.28
CA ARG A 167 19.73 13.24 1.82
C ARG A 167 19.37 14.69 2.14
N ARG A 168 20.36 15.52 2.35
CA ARG A 168 20.22 16.90 2.82
C ARG A 168 19.16 17.73 2.10
N PRO A 169 19.03 17.71 0.77
CA PRO A 169 18.06 18.55 0.07
C PRO A 169 16.60 18.26 0.41
N ALA A 170 16.32 17.06 0.94
CA ALA A 170 14.96 16.62 1.25
C ALA A 170 14.55 16.89 2.71
N LEU A 171 15.47 17.33 3.56
CA LEU A 171 15.26 17.51 4.99
C LEU A 171 15.67 18.92 5.41
N ALA A 172 14.79 19.61 6.14
CA ALA A 172 14.99 21.00 6.59
C ALA A 172 15.39 21.12 8.07
N GLN A 173 15.55 19.99 8.78
CA GLN A 173 15.80 19.97 10.23
C GLN A 173 16.72 18.81 10.62
N PRO A 174 17.34 18.87 11.82
CA PRO A 174 18.15 17.79 12.35
C PRO A 174 17.37 16.48 12.44
N TYR A 175 18.04 15.38 12.15
CA TYR A 175 17.47 14.04 12.23
C TYR A 175 18.51 12.99 12.68
N THR A 176 18.02 11.83 13.09
CA THR A 176 18.86 10.73 13.57
C THR A 176 18.88 9.62 12.52
N VAL A 177 20.06 9.06 12.24
CA VAL A 177 20.24 7.85 11.42
C VAL A 177 20.69 6.71 12.32
N LEU A 178 19.92 5.66 12.35
CA LEU A 178 20.26 4.37 12.97
C LEU A 178 20.78 3.43 11.89
N VAL A 179 22.00 2.99 12.05
CA VAL A 179 22.69 2.11 11.11
C VAL A 179 22.62 0.68 11.62
N VAL A 180 22.05 -0.21 10.82
CA VAL A 180 21.83 -1.61 11.18
C VAL A 180 22.63 -2.55 10.26
N PRO A 181 22.96 -3.77 10.72
CA PRO A 181 23.48 -4.79 9.83
C PRO A 181 22.54 -5.06 8.66
N GLU A 182 23.09 -5.59 7.58
CA GLU A 182 22.33 -5.99 6.41
C GLU A 182 21.09 -6.81 6.78
N VAL A 183 19.96 -6.37 6.26
CA VAL A 183 18.67 -7.07 6.39
C VAL A 183 18.41 -7.79 5.08
N PRO A 184 18.31 -9.13 5.05
CA PRO A 184 18.13 -9.89 3.82
C PRO A 184 16.96 -9.38 2.98
N GLY A 185 17.20 -9.14 1.69
CA GLY A 185 16.21 -8.65 0.74
C GLY A 185 15.82 -7.17 0.88
N SER A 186 16.46 -6.43 1.79
CA SER A 186 16.28 -4.99 1.91
C SER A 186 17.36 -4.23 1.13
N PRO A 187 17.01 -3.10 0.49
CA PRO A 187 17.99 -2.27 -0.18
C PRO A 187 18.94 -1.64 0.84
N LEU A 188 20.22 -1.58 0.48
CA LEU A 188 21.26 -0.96 1.30
C LEU A 188 21.19 0.57 1.18
N PHE A 189 21.56 1.28 2.24
CA PHE A 189 21.55 2.75 2.29
C PHE A 189 20.23 3.39 1.87
N THR A 190 19.11 2.70 2.17
CA THR A 190 17.76 3.19 1.92
C THR A 190 16.95 3.10 3.20
N PRO A 191 16.12 4.10 3.55
CA PRO A 191 15.33 4.07 4.76
C PRO A 191 14.37 2.88 4.82
N LEU A 192 14.44 2.13 5.91
CA LEU A 192 13.55 1.01 6.24
C LEU A 192 12.39 1.53 7.08
N LEU A 193 11.30 1.92 6.44
CA LEU A 193 10.22 2.69 7.07
C LEU A 193 9.46 1.94 8.19
N PHE A 194 9.35 0.61 8.07
CA PHE A 194 8.57 -0.23 8.98
C PHE A 194 9.41 -1.26 9.72
N TYR A 195 10.73 -1.04 9.78
CA TYR A 195 11.66 -1.94 10.43
C TYR A 195 12.07 -1.44 11.81
N GLN A 196 11.90 -2.28 12.82
CA GLN A 196 12.34 -2.00 14.19
C GLN A 196 13.59 -2.82 14.50
N PRO A 197 14.77 -2.18 14.56
CA PRO A 197 16.01 -2.91 14.78
C PRO A 197 16.12 -3.48 16.19
N LYS A 198 16.72 -4.67 16.30
CA LYS A 198 17.15 -5.25 17.59
C LYS A 198 18.59 -4.90 17.92
N GLN A 199 19.40 -4.66 16.89
CA GLN A 199 20.82 -4.34 17.00
C GLN A 199 21.18 -3.20 16.05
N VAL A 200 22.17 -2.40 16.42
CA VAL A 200 22.69 -1.29 15.64
C VAL A 200 24.21 -1.35 15.55
N LEU A 201 24.75 -0.93 14.41
CA LEU A 201 26.19 -0.73 14.17
C LEU A 201 26.62 0.68 14.52
N GLY A 202 25.68 1.62 14.54
CA GLY A 202 25.96 3.00 14.90
C GLY A 202 24.72 3.89 14.91
N VAL A 203 24.89 5.06 15.48
CA VAL A 203 23.92 6.15 15.48
C VAL A 203 24.63 7.43 15.09
N LEU A 204 23.99 8.23 14.23
CA LEU A 204 24.49 9.53 13.79
C LEU A 204 23.35 10.53 13.82
N GLN A 205 23.58 11.69 14.47
CA GLN A 205 22.68 12.84 14.41
C GLN A 205 23.28 13.88 13.47
N TYR A 206 22.49 14.32 12.50
CA TYR A 206 22.94 15.20 11.44
C TYR A 206 22.01 16.42 11.30
N ASN A 207 22.62 17.59 11.13
CA ASN A 207 21.89 18.81 10.78
C ASN A 207 22.10 19.11 9.29
N PRO A 208 21.06 18.94 8.44
CA PRO A 208 21.17 19.15 7.00
C PRO A 208 21.30 20.64 6.63
N VAL A 209 20.83 21.55 7.48
CA VAL A 209 20.91 23.01 7.24
C VAL A 209 22.35 23.51 7.44
N SER A 210 22.95 23.22 8.60
CA SER A 210 24.34 23.59 8.89
C SER A 210 25.37 22.66 8.28
N ARG A 211 24.98 21.52 7.73
CA ARG A 211 25.84 20.44 7.16
C ARG A 211 26.80 19.86 8.19
N THR A 212 26.37 19.75 9.43
CA THR A 212 27.23 19.27 10.53
C THR A 212 26.72 18.00 11.15
N VAL A 213 27.64 17.12 11.52
CA VAL A 213 27.37 16.00 12.43
C VAL A 213 27.26 16.57 13.84
N ILE A 214 26.08 16.46 14.46
CA ILE A 214 25.84 16.91 15.82
C ILE A 214 26.48 15.94 16.81
N SER A 215 26.21 14.65 16.63
CA SER A 215 26.79 13.57 17.41
C SER A 215 26.86 12.28 16.59
N GLN A 216 27.79 11.41 16.93
CA GLN A 216 27.88 10.08 16.33
C GLN A 216 28.48 9.10 17.31
N ARG A 217 28.04 7.84 17.24
CA ARG A 217 28.60 6.72 17.97
C ARG A 217 28.59 5.49 17.09
N TRP A 218 29.75 4.83 17.00
CA TRP A 218 29.94 3.62 16.21
C TRP A 218 30.34 2.47 17.14
N PHE A 219 29.81 1.28 16.85
CA PHE A 219 30.08 0.09 17.63
C PHE A 219 30.98 -0.84 16.83
N GLY A 220 31.96 -1.44 17.47
CA GLY A 220 32.89 -2.41 16.82
C GLY A 220 32.22 -3.75 16.48
N SER A 221 31.08 -4.03 17.13
CA SER A 221 30.17 -5.15 16.84
C SER A 221 28.73 -4.68 17.02
N PRO A 222 27.72 -5.36 16.44
CA PRO A 222 26.33 -4.97 16.62
C PRO A 222 25.97 -4.88 18.10
N ALA A 223 25.54 -3.68 18.52
CA ALA A 223 25.14 -3.39 19.90
C ALA A 223 23.63 -3.53 20.07
N SER A 224 23.20 -3.88 21.29
CA SER A 224 21.78 -3.86 21.63
C SER A 224 21.18 -2.47 21.42
N PHE A 225 19.97 -2.40 20.90
CA PHE A 225 19.28 -1.14 20.66
C PHE A 225 18.99 -0.35 21.96
N ASP A 226 19.02 -1.01 23.11
CA ASP A 226 18.82 -0.40 24.42
C ASP A 226 20.14 0.05 25.10
N ALA A 227 21.28 -0.02 24.39
CA ALA A 227 22.61 0.30 24.93
C ALA A 227 22.87 1.82 25.04
N GLY A 228 22.21 2.49 25.97
CA GLY A 228 22.46 3.89 26.34
C GLY A 228 21.38 4.88 25.97
N ALA A 229 21.40 6.05 26.62
CA ALA A 229 20.33 7.05 26.56
C ALA A 229 20.03 7.56 25.15
N THR A 230 21.05 7.78 24.29
CA THR A 230 20.85 8.24 22.90
C THR A 230 20.09 7.24 22.06
N LEU A 231 20.40 5.93 22.20
CA LEU A 231 19.69 4.88 21.47
C LEU A 231 18.28 4.69 22.00
N ALA A 232 18.09 4.77 23.32
CA ALA A 232 16.75 4.69 23.93
C ALA A 232 15.85 5.83 23.48
N ALA A 233 16.37 7.06 23.40
CA ALA A 233 15.65 8.21 22.87
C ALA A 233 15.28 8.00 21.39
N ALA A 234 16.23 7.63 20.54
CA ALA A 234 16.00 7.37 19.12
C ALA A 234 14.99 6.22 18.90
N ARG A 235 14.99 5.18 19.75
CA ARG A 235 13.97 4.12 19.73
C ARG A 235 12.57 4.65 20.02
N GLY A 236 12.44 5.52 21.03
CA GLY A 236 11.18 6.16 21.36
C GLY A 236 10.65 7.04 20.23
N ASP A 237 11.53 7.84 19.62
CA ASP A 237 11.20 8.68 18.48
C ASP A 237 10.78 7.85 17.26
N LEU A 238 11.54 6.81 16.91
CA LEU A 238 11.24 5.87 15.83
C LEU A 238 9.89 5.18 16.02
N ALA A 239 9.58 4.75 17.26
CA ALA A 239 8.29 4.07 17.54
C ALA A 239 7.10 4.99 17.27
N VAL A 240 7.17 6.26 17.69
CA VAL A 240 6.10 7.24 17.45
C VAL A 240 5.97 7.58 15.94
N GLU A 241 7.09 7.72 15.25
CA GLU A 241 7.10 7.97 13.80
C GLU A 241 6.51 6.80 13.03
N GLN A 242 6.94 5.58 13.33
CA GLN A 242 6.40 4.37 12.70
C GLN A 242 4.92 4.19 12.98
N GLN A 243 4.46 4.43 14.20
CA GLN A 243 3.04 4.39 14.54
C GLN A 243 2.26 5.42 13.71
N THR A 244 2.75 6.66 13.60
CA THR A 244 2.12 7.71 12.80
C THR A 244 2.07 7.32 11.32
N LEU A 245 3.15 6.79 10.78
CA LEU A 245 3.25 6.35 9.39
C LEU A 245 2.29 5.19 9.09
N GLN A 246 2.16 4.22 10.00
CA GLN A 246 1.21 3.10 9.88
C GLN A 246 -0.24 3.60 9.86
N HIS A 247 -0.60 4.51 10.77
CA HIS A 247 -1.93 5.10 10.81
C HIS A 247 -2.25 5.84 9.50
N VAL A 248 -1.35 6.73 9.06
CA VAL A 248 -1.54 7.51 7.84
C VAL A 248 -1.58 6.63 6.59
N LEU A 249 -0.72 5.62 6.49
CA LEU A 249 -0.74 4.67 5.36
C LEU A 249 -2.07 3.90 5.31
N THR A 250 -2.56 3.43 6.47
CA THR A 250 -3.84 2.72 6.58
C THR A 250 -5.01 3.61 6.18
N LEU A 251 -5.05 4.84 6.68
CA LEU A 251 -6.08 5.82 6.32
C LEU A 251 -6.02 6.19 4.83
N ARG A 252 -4.83 6.49 4.29
CA ARG A 252 -4.67 6.78 2.85
C ARG A 252 -5.10 5.60 1.98
N ASN A 253 -4.77 4.36 2.38
CA ASN A 253 -5.23 3.18 1.67
C ASN A 253 -6.76 3.07 1.68
N SER A 254 -7.39 3.28 2.83
CA SER A 254 -8.85 3.21 2.98
C SER A 254 -9.56 4.31 2.18
N LEU A 255 -9.06 5.55 2.21
CA LEU A 255 -9.55 6.65 1.37
C LEU A 255 -9.43 6.34 -0.12
N TYR A 256 -8.30 5.76 -0.54
CA TYR A 256 -8.08 5.37 -1.92
C TYR A 256 -9.06 4.29 -2.38
N ARG A 257 -9.27 3.25 -1.55
CA ARG A 257 -10.20 2.15 -1.87
C ARG A 257 -11.65 2.63 -1.84
N TYR A 258 -12.00 3.48 -0.89
CA TYR A 258 -13.32 4.14 -0.86
C TYR A 258 -13.56 4.92 -2.16
N TYR A 259 -12.61 5.78 -2.56
CA TYR A 259 -12.70 6.51 -3.82
C TYR A 259 -12.84 5.58 -5.04
N GLN A 260 -12.08 4.49 -5.10
CA GLN A 260 -12.18 3.52 -6.21
C GLN A 260 -13.58 2.89 -6.34
N GLN A 261 -14.28 2.70 -5.23
CA GLN A 261 -15.61 2.09 -5.21
C GLN A 261 -16.75 3.10 -5.33
N LYS A 262 -16.60 4.28 -4.73
CA LYS A 262 -17.67 5.28 -4.63
C LYS A 262 -17.53 6.45 -5.62
N GLY A 263 -16.36 6.64 -6.24
CA GLY A 263 -16.07 7.75 -7.14
C GLY A 263 -15.76 9.09 -6.46
N THR A 264 -15.93 9.17 -5.14
CA THR A 264 -15.68 10.37 -4.32
C THR A 264 -14.95 9.99 -3.03
N LEU A 265 -14.28 10.95 -2.38
CA LEU A 265 -13.83 10.76 -1.01
C LEU A 265 -14.99 10.84 0.00
N PRO A 266 -14.88 10.21 1.18
CA PRO A 266 -15.88 10.35 2.24
C PRO A 266 -15.90 11.80 2.79
N ALA A 267 -17.01 12.22 3.36
CA ALA A 267 -17.14 13.54 3.97
C ALA A 267 -16.23 13.68 5.20
N SER A 268 -16.08 12.61 5.96
CA SER A 268 -15.22 12.54 7.14
C SER A 268 -14.45 11.21 7.19
N LEU A 269 -13.36 11.15 7.97
CA LEU A 269 -12.64 9.91 8.21
C LEU A 269 -13.50 8.87 8.94
N ALA A 270 -14.49 9.31 9.72
CA ALA A 270 -15.41 8.42 10.44
C ALA A 270 -16.24 7.54 9.49
N ASP A 271 -16.54 8.03 8.27
CA ASP A 271 -17.31 7.29 7.27
C ASP A 271 -16.57 6.05 6.73
N LEU A 272 -15.28 5.91 7.03
CA LEU A 272 -14.49 4.73 6.70
C LEU A 272 -14.76 3.56 7.67
N ALA A 273 -15.21 3.87 8.91
CA ALA A 273 -15.50 2.91 9.96
C ALA A 273 -17.02 2.61 10.01
N GLY A 274 -17.53 2.13 8.91
CA GLY A 274 -18.95 1.77 8.78
C GLY A 274 -19.26 0.36 9.23
N SER A 275 -20.56 0.02 9.28
CA SER A 275 -21.02 -1.35 9.53
C SER A 275 -20.74 -2.26 8.33
N TYR A 276 -20.67 -3.58 8.57
CA TYR A 276 -20.64 -4.58 7.52
C TYR A 276 -21.84 -4.39 6.53
N PRO A 277 -21.66 -4.49 5.22
CA PRO A 277 -20.43 -4.82 4.49
C PRO A 277 -19.61 -3.59 4.05
N GLY A 278 -19.87 -2.40 4.58
CA GLY A 278 -19.24 -1.13 4.18
C GLY A 278 -18.04 -0.71 5.06
N ASN A 279 -17.51 -1.61 5.87
CA ASN A 279 -16.44 -1.37 6.84
C ASN A 279 -15.05 -1.35 6.19
N TYR A 280 -14.62 -0.18 5.70
CA TYR A 280 -13.27 0.00 5.16
C TYR A 280 -12.20 -0.11 6.26
N LEU A 281 -12.50 0.39 7.45
CA LEU A 281 -11.69 0.29 8.66
C LEU A 281 -12.52 -0.21 9.83
N PRO A 282 -11.91 -0.90 10.83
CA PRO A 282 -12.60 -1.19 12.08
C PRO A 282 -12.90 0.10 12.86
N GLN A 283 -11.93 1.00 12.90
CA GLN A 283 -11.99 2.26 13.63
C GLN A 283 -11.00 3.25 13.02
N VAL A 284 -11.28 4.55 13.12
CA VAL A 284 -10.31 5.60 12.79
C VAL A 284 -9.23 5.65 13.87
N PRO A 285 -7.94 5.43 13.55
CA PRO A 285 -6.88 5.47 14.53
C PRO A 285 -6.69 6.89 15.08
N LEU A 286 -6.47 6.99 16.38
CA LEU A 286 -6.13 8.27 17.01
C LEU A 286 -4.62 8.56 16.85
N PRO A 287 -4.24 9.82 16.61
CA PRO A 287 -2.83 10.19 16.56
C PRO A 287 -2.10 9.84 17.87
N PRO A 288 -0.82 9.45 17.83
CA PRO A 288 -0.02 9.30 19.03
C PRO A 288 -0.08 10.56 19.91
N LYS A 289 -0.19 10.40 21.21
CA LYS A 289 -0.33 11.51 22.18
C LYS A 289 0.77 12.58 22.04
N ARG A 290 1.98 12.15 21.65
CA ARG A 290 3.14 13.05 21.44
C ARG A 290 2.93 14.07 20.33
N LEU A 291 2.06 13.78 19.35
CA LEU A 291 1.73 14.74 18.29
C LEU A 291 0.83 15.89 18.75
N LEU A 292 0.25 15.80 19.94
CA LEU A 292 -0.67 16.81 20.50
C LEU A 292 -1.88 17.11 19.60
N LEU A 293 -2.27 16.16 18.76
CA LEU A 293 -3.43 16.25 17.87
C LEU A 293 -4.60 15.44 18.44
N LYS A 294 -5.81 15.97 18.30
CA LYS A 294 -7.05 15.25 18.64
C LYS A 294 -7.46 14.23 17.56
N SER A 295 -7.18 14.57 16.29
CA SER A 295 -7.47 13.74 15.11
C SER A 295 -6.43 14.03 14.02
N TYR A 296 -6.33 13.15 13.03
CA TYR A 296 -5.53 13.43 11.84
C TYR A 296 -6.16 14.54 11.02
N PRO A 297 -5.36 15.49 10.46
CA PRO A 297 -5.87 16.53 9.57
C PRO A 297 -6.41 15.86 8.29
N TYR A 298 -7.60 16.26 7.85
CA TYR A 298 -8.26 15.72 6.67
C TYR A 298 -8.75 16.85 5.78
N HIS A 299 -8.22 16.93 4.55
CA HIS A 299 -8.44 18.01 3.59
C HIS A 299 -9.00 17.46 2.27
N PRO A 300 -10.27 16.99 2.22
CA PRO A 300 -10.82 16.33 1.04
C PRO A 300 -10.81 17.20 -0.22
N HIS A 301 -10.84 18.52 -0.09
CA HIS A 301 -10.74 19.48 -1.19
C HIS A 301 -9.38 19.49 -1.90
N ALA A 302 -8.33 18.98 -1.27
CA ALA A 302 -7.00 18.84 -1.89
C ALA A 302 -6.90 17.61 -2.82
N PHE A 303 -7.96 16.82 -2.91
CA PHE A 303 -7.97 15.59 -3.71
C PHE A 303 -7.99 15.87 -5.21
N GLN A 304 -7.19 15.12 -5.97
CA GLN A 304 -7.09 15.20 -7.42
C GLN A 304 -7.33 13.82 -8.03
N SER A 305 -8.44 13.64 -8.74
CA SER A 305 -8.82 12.35 -9.35
C SER A 305 -7.79 11.84 -10.37
N GLY A 306 -7.16 12.74 -11.15
CA GLY A 306 -6.13 12.39 -12.13
C GLY A 306 -4.82 11.86 -11.52
N SER A 307 -4.58 12.14 -10.24
CA SER A 307 -3.44 11.66 -9.45
C SER A 307 -3.90 11.14 -8.09
N ALA A 308 -4.98 10.36 -8.06
CA ALA A 308 -5.74 9.99 -6.88
C ALA A 308 -4.87 9.55 -5.68
N TRP A 309 -3.99 8.56 -5.86
CA TRP A 309 -3.11 8.14 -4.76
C TRP A 309 -2.11 9.23 -4.35
N ALA A 310 -1.47 9.86 -5.32
CA ALA A 310 -0.42 10.86 -5.03
C ALA A 310 -0.97 12.09 -4.29
N SER A 311 -2.20 12.51 -4.59
CA SER A 311 -2.84 13.66 -3.92
C SER A 311 -3.25 13.35 -2.47
N LEU A 312 -3.32 12.08 -2.06
CA LEU A 312 -3.65 11.73 -0.67
C LEU A 312 -2.62 12.21 0.35
N ARG A 313 -1.39 12.52 -0.05
CA ARG A 313 -0.42 13.16 0.84
C ARG A 313 -0.86 14.57 1.25
N ASP A 314 -1.58 15.28 0.38
CA ASP A 314 -2.08 16.63 0.64
C ASP A 314 -3.47 16.57 1.32
N VAL A 315 -4.25 15.54 1.03
CA VAL A 315 -5.55 15.25 1.69
C VAL A 315 -5.35 14.84 3.16
N LEU A 316 -4.36 14.00 3.43
CA LEU A 316 -4.05 13.45 4.74
C LEU A 316 -2.52 13.48 4.95
N PRO A 317 -1.92 14.64 5.25
CA PRO A 317 -0.46 14.76 5.42
C PRO A 317 0.06 14.01 6.64
N LEU A 318 1.35 13.65 6.61
CA LEU A 318 2.07 13.15 7.79
C LEU A 318 2.27 14.29 8.77
N PRO A 319 1.67 14.25 9.98
CA PRO A 319 1.76 15.39 10.91
C PRO A 319 3.12 15.41 11.61
N GLY A 320 3.88 16.47 11.36
CA GLY A 320 5.16 16.73 12.02
C GLY A 320 6.35 15.93 11.50
N TYR A 321 6.16 15.06 10.50
CA TYR A 321 7.22 14.27 9.87
C TYR A 321 7.33 14.56 8.37
N PRO A 322 8.52 14.41 7.78
CA PRO A 322 8.68 14.52 6.33
C PRO A 322 8.02 13.33 5.61
N GLU A 323 7.53 13.56 4.40
CA GLU A 323 7.12 12.45 3.53
C GLU A 323 8.33 11.60 3.14
N PRO A 324 8.17 10.25 3.08
CA PRO A 324 9.27 9.38 2.67
C PRO A 324 9.77 9.71 1.26
N LEU A 325 11.10 9.70 1.06
CA LEU A 325 11.71 9.92 -0.27
C LEU A 325 11.30 8.85 -1.29
N SER A 326 11.29 7.59 -0.85
CA SER A 326 10.71 6.51 -1.63
C SER A 326 9.21 6.53 -1.36
N PRO A 327 8.38 6.94 -2.34
CA PRO A 327 6.97 7.20 -2.10
C PRO A 327 6.22 5.93 -1.69
N LEU A 328 5.29 6.09 -0.77
CA LEU A 328 4.31 5.06 -0.44
C LEU A 328 3.39 4.78 -1.63
N ALA A 329 2.96 3.54 -1.76
CA ALA A 329 1.95 3.08 -2.72
C ALA A 329 0.72 2.53 -1.97
N PRO A 330 -0.42 2.34 -2.63
CA PRO A 330 -1.54 1.61 -2.04
C PRO A 330 -1.10 0.27 -1.48
N LEU A 331 -1.67 -0.11 -0.33
CA LEU A 331 -1.36 -1.40 0.27
C LEU A 331 -1.75 -2.56 -0.65
N GLN A 332 -0.89 -3.57 -0.66
CA GLN A 332 -1.08 -4.82 -1.39
C GLN A 332 -0.70 -5.98 -0.49
N VAL A 333 -1.52 -7.02 -0.46
CA VAL A 333 -1.24 -8.28 0.21
C VAL A 333 -0.61 -9.25 -0.80
N ARG A 334 0.44 -9.94 -0.43
CA ARG A 334 1.12 -10.95 -1.25
C ARG A 334 1.31 -12.23 -0.46
N LEU A 335 0.85 -13.34 -1.01
CA LEU A 335 1.09 -14.67 -0.45
C LEU A 335 2.08 -15.42 -1.34
N SER A 336 3.16 -15.91 -0.74
CA SER A 336 4.02 -16.90 -1.34
C SER A 336 3.63 -18.29 -0.83
N GLN A 337 3.13 -19.12 -1.71
CA GLN A 337 2.79 -20.50 -1.34
C GLN A 337 4.05 -21.31 -1.01
N LYS A 338 5.12 -21.13 -1.78
CA LYS A 338 6.38 -21.83 -1.58
C LYS A 338 7.03 -21.58 -0.22
N SER A 339 6.94 -20.37 0.31
CA SER A 339 7.54 -20.01 1.61
C SER A 339 6.52 -19.94 2.75
N HIS A 340 5.24 -20.26 2.50
CA HIS A 340 4.16 -20.13 3.50
C HIS A 340 4.18 -18.77 4.20
N THR A 341 4.37 -17.70 3.40
CA THR A 341 4.55 -16.35 3.94
C THR A 341 3.60 -15.38 3.27
N LEU A 342 2.81 -14.68 4.09
CA LEU A 342 1.98 -13.57 3.66
C LEU A 342 2.68 -12.25 4.00
N GLN A 343 2.84 -11.38 2.99
CA GLN A 343 3.44 -10.07 3.14
C GLN A 343 2.43 -8.97 2.86
N LEU A 344 2.45 -7.93 3.67
CA LEU A 344 1.79 -6.65 3.41
C LEU A 344 2.85 -5.68 2.93
N VAL A 345 2.65 -5.09 1.74
CA VAL A 345 3.63 -4.18 1.12
C VAL A 345 2.98 -2.86 0.69
N SER A 346 3.79 -1.80 0.64
CA SER A 346 3.45 -0.50 0.07
C SER A 346 4.52 -0.13 -0.96
N GLY A 347 4.27 -0.45 -2.23
CA GLY A 347 5.26 -0.35 -3.29
C GLY A 347 6.46 -1.27 -3.06
N THR A 348 7.63 -0.69 -2.83
CA THR A 348 8.88 -1.43 -2.51
C THR A 348 9.07 -1.64 -1.00
N HIS A 349 8.23 -1.04 -0.15
CA HIS A 349 8.35 -1.12 1.29
C HIS A 349 7.61 -2.35 1.82
N LEU A 350 8.32 -3.21 2.54
CA LEU A 350 7.71 -4.27 3.34
C LEU A 350 7.11 -3.65 4.62
N VAL A 351 5.80 -3.77 4.79
CA VAL A 351 5.08 -3.24 5.97
C VAL A 351 5.00 -4.31 7.05
N ARG A 352 4.59 -5.54 6.66
CA ARG A 352 4.45 -6.71 7.55
C ARG A 352 4.80 -8.00 6.82
N SER A 353 5.19 -8.98 7.60
CA SER A 353 5.40 -10.35 7.13
C SER A 353 4.86 -11.33 8.17
N TYR A 354 4.03 -12.26 7.73
CA TYR A 354 3.36 -13.24 8.59
C TYR A 354 3.58 -14.65 8.05
N PRO A 355 3.88 -15.64 8.90
CA PRO A 355 3.76 -17.03 8.50
C PRO A 355 2.29 -17.39 8.28
N ALA A 356 2.01 -18.20 7.27
CA ALA A 356 0.66 -18.58 6.87
C ALA A 356 0.53 -20.10 6.66
N ALA A 357 -0.66 -20.65 6.88
CA ALA A 357 -1.01 -21.97 6.34
C ALA A 357 -1.84 -21.78 5.08
N ILE A 358 -1.68 -22.71 4.14
CA ILE A 358 -2.34 -22.69 2.83
C ILE A 358 -3.06 -24.01 2.55
N GLY A 359 -3.72 -24.09 1.40
CA GLY A 359 -4.41 -25.29 0.95
C GLY A 359 -3.45 -26.43 0.62
N LYS A 360 -3.84 -27.65 0.97
CA LYS A 360 -3.14 -28.88 0.55
C LYS A 360 -3.29 -29.09 -0.96
N ASN A 361 -2.30 -29.74 -1.57
CA ASN A 361 -2.35 -30.10 -3.00
C ASN A 361 -2.67 -28.89 -3.90
N ASP A 362 -2.04 -27.74 -3.62
CA ASP A 362 -2.18 -26.49 -4.37
C ASP A 362 -3.65 -25.97 -4.47
N SER A 363 -4.50 -26.34 -3.50
CA SER A 363 -5.90 -25.91 -3.49
C SER A 363 -6.10 -24.43 -3.15
N THR A 364 -5.07 -23.71 -2.65
CA THR A 364 -5.09 -22.25 -2.62
C THR A 364 -4.75 -21.72 -4.03
N PRO A 365 -5.69 -21.10 -4.75
CA PRO A 365 -5.49 -20.80 -6.17
C PRO A 365 -4.54 -19.62 -6.36
N GLU A 366 -3.54 -19.78 -7.23
CA GLU A 366 -2.71 -18.64 -7.66
C GLU A 366 -3.56 -17.61 -8.41
N GLY A 367 -3.20 -16.34 -8.28
CA GLY A 367 -3.92 -15.30 -9.00
C GLY A 367 -3.89 -13.92 -8.35
N TYR A 368 -4.72 -13.03 -8.91
CA TYR A 368 -4.92 -11.66 -8.46
C TYR A 368 -6.35 -11.48 -7.98
N TYR A 369 -6.46 -11.13 -6.73
CA TYR A 369 -7.73 -10.99 -6.02
C TYR A 369 -7.83 -9.61 -5.39
N THR A 370 -8.99 -9.30 -4.84
CA THR A 370 -9.20 -8.15 -3.97
C THR A 370 -9.97 -8.58 -2.73
N ILE A 371 -9.76 -7.90 -1.63
CA ILE A 371 -10.56 -8.11 -0.42
C ILE A 371 -11.99 -7.64 -0.70
N LEU A 372 -12.93 -8.57 -0.68
CA LEU A 372 -14.35 -8.36 -0.99
C LEU A 372 -15.17 -8.04 0.26
N GLN A 373 -14.85 -8.72 1.37
CA GLN A 373 -15.56 -8.58 2.65
C GLN A 373 -14.58 -8.66 3.80
N LYS A 374 -14.88 -7.91 4.86
CA LYS A 374 -14.16 -7.92 6.13
C LYS A 374 -15.17 -8.27 7.22
N ILE A 375 -14.92 -9.34 7.96
CA ILE A 375 -15.85 -9.90 8.93
C ILE A 375 -15.15 -10.02 10.27
N ASN A 376 -15.73 -9.36 11.29
CA ASN A 376 -15.36 -9.55 12.68
C ASN A 376 -16.05 -10.81 13.23
N GLN A 377 -15.32 -11.65 13.97
CA GLN A 377 -15.82 -12.88 14.59
C GLN A 377 -16.62 -13.77 13.62
N PRO A 378 -16.01 -14.22 12.50
CA PRO A 378 -16.71 -15.07 11.53
C PRO A 378 -17.12 -16.38 12.20
N ARG A 379 -18.41 -16.71 12.15
CA ARG A 379 -18.93 -17.93 12.75
C ARG A 379 -18.72 -19.11 11.83
N GLY A 380 -18.11 -20.16 12.34
CA GLY A 380 -17.95 -21.45 11.71
C GLY A 380 -18.16 -22.56 12.75
N HIS A 381 -18.11 -23.82 12.30
CA HIS A 381 -18.12 -24.96 13.23
C HIS A 381 -16.87 -24.88 14.13
N ASP A 382 -17.04 -25.06 15.45
CA ASP A 382 -15.94 -25.05 16.43
C ASP A 382 -14.97 -23.85 16.37
N ASN A 383 -15.46 -22.68 15.94
CA ASN A 383 -14.67 -21.45 15.83
C ASN A 383 -13.39 -21.57 14.96
N ILE A 384 -13.44 -22.42 13.94
CA ILE A 384 -12.29 -22.75 13.09
C ILE A 384 -11.70 -21.56 12.32
N TYR A 385 -12.47 -20.48 12.13
CA TYR A 385 -12.04 -19.28 11.40
C TYR A 385 -11.39 -18.20 12.28
N GLY A 386 -11.27 -18.48 13.61
CA GLY A 386 -10.65 -17.55 14.55
C GLY A 386 -11.40 -16.22 14.65
N THR A 387 -10.66 -15.13 14.84
CA THR A 387 -11.23 -13.84 15.24
C THR A 387 -11.59 -12.90 14.09
N ARG A 388 -11.02 -13.07 12.90
CA ARG A 388 -11.25 -12.20 11.72
C ARG A 388 -11.28 -13.02 10.45
N GLY A 389 -12.06 -12.53 9.46
CA GLY A 389 -12.13 -13.06 8.12
C GLY A 389 -12.03 -11.98 7.05
N LEU A 390 -11.25 -12.23 6.02
CA LEU A 390 -11.06 -11.38 4.83
C LEU A 390 -11.38 -12.22 3.60
N VAL A 391 -12.59 -12.10 3.07
CA VAL A 391 -13.01 -12.85 1.88
C VAL A 391 -12.38 -12.21 0.65
N PHE A 392 -11.73 -13.02 -0.19
CA PHE A 392 -11.10 -12.56 -1.43
C PHE A 392 -11.65 -13.20 -2.70
N GLN A 393 -12.44 -14.26 -2.55
CA GLN A 393 -13.13 -14.90 -3.67
C GLN A 393 -14.49 -15.43 -3.21
N GLY A 394 -15.52 -15.29 -4.06
CA GLY A 394 -16.91 -15.59 -3.71
C GLY A 394 -17.23 -17.06 -3.40
N ASN A 395 -16.38 -17.99 -3.78
CA ASN A 395 -16.61 -19.43 -3.63
C ASN A 395 -16.01 -20.00 -2.33
N GLY A 396 -16.02 -19.26 -1.25
CA GLY A 396 -15.60 -19.75 0.06
C GLY A 396 -14.10 -19.59 0.36
N TYR A 397 -13.36 -18.76 -0.37
CA TYR A 397 -11.96 -18.49 -0.08
C TYR A 397 -11.79 -17.22 0.77
N ALA A 398 -11.09 -17.37 1.88
CA ALA A 398 -10.81 -16.28 2.79
C ALA A 398 -9.39 -16.37 3.38
N ILE A 399 -8.86 -15.23 3.83
CA ILE A 399 -7.78 -15.17 4.80
C ILE A 399 -8.46 -15.05 6.16
N HIS A 400 -8.15 -15.95 7.10
CA HIS A 400 -8.80 -15.95 8.40
C HIS A 400 -7.85 -16.38 9.53
N GLY A 401 -8.27 -16.17 10.77
CA GLY A 401 -7.59 -16.69 11.93
C GLY A 401 -7.75 -18.21 12.06
N THR A 402 -7.30 -18.80 13.18
CA THR A 402 -7.44 -20.24 13.38
C THR A 402 -7.51 -20.57 14.88
N ASN A 403 -8.22 -21.65 15.20
CA ASN A 403 -8.14 -22.33 16.50
C ASN A 403 -7.08 -23.47 16.50
N HIS A 404 -6.39 -23.69 15.34
CA HIS A 404 -5.31 -24.64 15.14
C HIS A 404 -3.99 -23.92 14.80
N PRO A 405 -3.36 -23.20 15.76
CA PRO A 405 -2.16 -22.41 15.50
C PRO A 405 -0.94 -23.26 15.05
N GLU A 406 -0.90 -24.55 15.39
CA GLU A 406 0.12 -25.51 14.96
C GLU A 406 0.10 -25.76 13.45
N SER A 407 -1.00 -25.44 12.76
CA SER A 407 -1.11 -25.56 11.30
C SER A 407 -0.35 -24.47 10.54
N ILE A 408 0.03 -23.38 11.20
CA ILE A 408 0.70 -22.25 10.54
C ILE A 408 2.08 -22.67 10.03
N GLY A 409 2.38 -22.32 8.77
CA GLY A 409 3.60 -22.73 8.07
C GLY A 409 3.46 -24.03 7.28
N THR A 410 2.27 -24.62 7.21
CA THR A 410 2.00 -25.88 6.51
C THR A 410 0.92 -25.76 5.43
N SER A 411 0.78 -26.82 4.59
CA SER A 411 -0.24 -26.91 3.55
C SER A 411 -1.30 -27.94 3.97
N VAL A 412 -2.34 -27.50 4.71
CA VAL A 412 -3.33 -28.40 5.32
C VAL A 412 -4.79 -27.99 5.12
N SER A 413 -5.06 -26.75 4.71
CA SER A 413 -6.44 -26.29 4.48
C SER A 413 -7.02 -26.87 3.18
N LEU A 414 -8.31 -26.65 2.94
CA LEU A 414 -8.97 -26.97 1.67
C LEU A 414 -8.86 -25.83 0.64
N GLY A 415 -8.17 -24.72 0.97
CA GLY A 415 -7.94 -23.62 0.05
C GLY A 415 -7.81 -22.23 0.71
N CYS A 416 -8.37 -22.05 1.89
CA CYS A 416 -8.21 -20.79 2.65
C CYS A 416 -6.77 -20.56 3.13
N VAL A 417 -6.47 -19.32 3.42
CA VAL A 417 -5.20 -18.88 4.02
C VAL A 417 -5.41 -18.66 5.51
N ARG A 418 -4.69 -19.41 6.35
CA ARG A 418 -4.77 -19.26 7.81
C ARG A 418 -3.62 -18.43 8.33
N LEU A 419 -3.92 -17.57 9.27
CA LEU A 419 -2.95 -16.78 10.04
C LEU A 419 -3.16 -17.02 11.54
N PHE A 420 -2.17 -16.71 12.36
CA PHE A 420 -2.41 -16.53 13.79
C PHE A 420 -3.47 -15.45 14.02
N ASN A 421 -4.29 -15.58 15.07
CA ASN A 421 -5.36 -14.63 15.34
C ASN A 421 -4.85 -13.18 15.46
N ALA A 422 -3.76 -12.95 16.19
CA ALA A 422 -3.17 -11.61 16.29
C ALA A 422 -2.67 -11.07 14.93
N ALA A 423 -2.18 -11.94 14.04
CA ALA A 423 -1.72 -11.56 12.70
C ALA A 423 -2.89 -11.18 11.77
N VAL A 424 -3.99 -11.94 11.81
CA VAL A 424 -5.17 -11.58 10.99
C VAL A 424 -5.88 -10.35 11.54
N GLU A 425 -5.88 -10.10 12.84
CA GLU A 425 -6.41 -8.87 13.45
C GLU A 425 -5.62 -7.63 13.01
N GLU A 426 -4.29 -7.74 12.97
CA GLU A 426 -3.44 -6.68 12.45
C GLU A 426 -3.63 -6.49 10.94
N LEU A 427 -3.66 -7.56 10.16
CA LEU A 427 -3.93 -7.49 8.72
C LEU A 427 -5.30 -6.87 8.43
N TYR A 428 -6.33 -7.24 9.20
CA TYR A 428 -7.68 -6.69 9.13
C TYR A 428 -7.70 -5.17 9.39
N THR A 429 -6.83 -4.71 10.28
CA THR A 429 -6.65 -3.28 10.56
C THR A 429 -6.09 -2.53 9.36
N PHE A 430 -5.04 -3.06 8.71
CA PHE A 430 -4.36 -2.40 7.60
C PHE A 430 -5.14 -2.40 6.30
N VAL A 431 -5.82 -3.51 5.98
CA VAL A 431 -6.45 -3.68 4.68
C VAL A 431 -7.88 -3.17 4.67
N SER A 432 -8.30 -2.67 3.52
CA SER A 432 -9.66 -2.20 3.26
C SER A 432 -10.32 -3.05 2.18
N LEU A 433 -11.63 -2.91 2.04
CA LEU A 433 -12.37 -3.43 0.89
C LEU A 433 -11.68 -2.98 -0.41
N GLY A 434 -11.51 -3.88 -1.36
CA GLY A 434 -10.81 -3.61 -2.62
C GLY A 434 -9.28 -3.59 -2.53
N THR A 435 -8.67 -3.87 -1.36
CA THR A 435 -7.22 -4.06 -1.26
C THR A 435 -6.79 -5.25 -2.12
N GLU A 436 -5.76 -5.06 -2.94
CA GLU A 436 -5.25 -6.12 -3.82
C GLU A 436 -4.59 -7.25 -3.02
N PHE A 437 -4.86 -8.47 -3.42
CA PHE A 437 -4.26 -9.68 -2.88
C PHE A 437 -3.72 -10.55 -4.01
N ILE A 438 -2.41 -10.83 -3.98
CA ILE A 438 -1.71 -11.64 -4.98
C ILE A 438 -1.27 -12.94 -4.33
N ILE A 439 -1.63 -14.05 -4.95
CA ILE A 439 -1.17 -15.39 -4.57
C ILE A 439 -0.25 -15.91 -5.66
N SER A 440 0.97 -16.31 -5.30
CA SER A 440 1.93 -16.85 -6.26
C SER A 440 2.82 -17.92 -5.62
N ASN A 441 3.43 -18.74 -6.47
CA ASN A 441 4.42 -19.73 -6.06
C ASN A 441 5.86 -19.17 -6.00
N ALA A 442 6.04 -17.88 -6.32
CA ALA A 442 7.35 -17.24 -6.21
C ALA A 442 7.81 -17.19 -4.74
N PRO A 443 9.03 -17.64 -4.42
CA PRO A 443 9.53 -17.53 -3.06
C PRO A 443 9.69 -16.07 -2.67
N VAL A 444 9.26 -15.71 -1.47
CA VAL A 444 9.71 -14.48 -0.84
C VAL A 444 10.92 -14.82 0.03
N PRO A 445 11.94 -13.97 0.11
CA PRO A 445 13.09 -14.20 1.00
C PRO A 445 12.56 -14.42 2.42
N ALA A 446 13.00 -15.49 3.07
CA ALA A 446 12.82 -15.66 4.51
C ALA A 446 13.58 -14.54 5.19
N GLN A 447 12.89 -13.50 5.58
CA GLN A 447 13.52 -12.35 6.22
C GLN A 447 13.31 -12.44 7.72
N PRO A 448 14.38 -12.25 8.52
CA PRO A 448 14.23 -11.97 9.94
C PRO A 448 13.69 -10.54 10.10
N TRP A 449 12.53 -10.28 9.50
CA TRP A 449 11.88 -8.98 9.59
C TRP A 449 11.34 -8.82 11.01
N SER A 450 11.88 -7.86 11.73
CA SER A 450 11.32 -7.49 13.01
C SER A 450 10.14 -6.55 12.75
N ASN A 451 8.93 -7.10 12.82
CA ASN A 451 7.73 -6.25 12.81
C ASN A 451 7.82 -5.24 13.96
N PRO A 452 7.38 -3.99 13.75
CA PRO A 452 7.07 -3.07 14.84
C PRO A 452 6.05 -3.69 15.81
N ALA A 453 5.77 -3.01 16.91
CA ALA A 453 4.66 -3.40 17.78
C ALA A 453 3.37 -3.58 16.97
N LEU A 454 2.56 -4.57 17.32
CA LEU A 454 1.32 -4.88 16.60
C LEU A 454 0.41 -3.64 16.53
N PHE A 455 -0.11 -3.39 15.36
CA PHE A 455 -1.08 -2.34 15.10
C PHE A 455 -2.46 -2.95 14.90
N ILE A 456 -3.21 -3.09 15.97
CA ILE A 456 -4.56 -3.67 15.97
C ILE A 456 -5.55 -2.61 16.43
N LEU A 457 -6.52 -2.28 15.57
CA LEU A 457 -7.66 -1.46 15.92
C LEU A 457 -8.82 -2.35 16.38
N PRO A 458 -9.54 -1.98 17.46
CA PRO A 458 -10.72 -2.72 17.89
C PRO A 458 -11.77 -2.77 16.78
N ALA A 459 -12.33 -3.94 16.54
CA ALA A 459 -13.49 -4.12 15.68
C ALA A 459 -14.75 -4.27 16.53
N GLY A 460 -15.82 -3.63 16.10
CA GLY A 460 -17.09 -3.60 16.82
C GLY A 460 -18.08 -4.70 16.39
N PRO A 461 -19.19 -4.87 17.14
CA PRO A 461 -20.24 -5.81 16.78
C PRO A 461 -20.94 -5.47 15.47
N GLU A 462 -20.91 -4.22 15.04
CA GLU A 462 -21.44 -3.75 13.74
C GLU A 462 -20.70 -4.32 12.52
N GLU A 463 -19.50 -4.89 12.74
CA GLU A 463 -18.74 -5.58 11.72
C GLU A 463 -18.96 -7.11 11.75
N GLU A 464 -19.81 -7.60 12.65
CA GLU A 464 -20.18 -9.00 12.76
C GLU A 464 -21.36 -9.37 11.86
N THR A 465 -21.47 -10.65 11.57
CA THR A 465 -22.59 -11.25 10.82
C THR A 465 -23.25 -12.34 11.64
N PRO A 466 -23.96 -12.01 12.75
CA PRO A 466 -24.38 -12.99 13.75
C PRO A 466 -25.33 -14.08 13.23
N ASN A 467 -26.02 -13.85 12.12
CA ASN A 467 -26.95 -14.80 11.51
C ASN A 467 -26.35 -15.63 10.37
N VAL A 468 -25.03 -15.46 10.11
CA VAL A 468 -24.33 -16.16 9.02
C VAL A 468 -23.38 -17.19 9.63
N ILE A 469 -23.52 -18.45 9.20
CA ILE A 469 -22.54 -19.51 9.46
C ILE A 469 -21.74 -19.69 8.19
N TYR A 470 -20.45 -19.44 8.26
CA TYR A 470 -19.56 -19.57 7.12
C TYR A 470 -19.15 -21.02 6.91
N THR A 471 -19.04 -21.40 5.63
CA THR A 471 -18.56 -22.72 5.18
C THR A 471 -17.36 -22.54 4.26
N TRP A 472 -16.39 -21.70 4.68
CA TRP A 472 -15.18 -21.49 3.88
C TRP A 472 -14.33 -22.75 3.80
N LEU A 473 -13.47 -22.81 2.77
CA LEU A 473 -12.57 -23.92 2.48
C LEU A 473 -11.45 -24.04 3.54
N HIS A 474 -11.81 -24.61 4.66
CA HIS A 474 -10.96 -24.72 5.85
C HIS A 474 -10.06 -25.96 5.84
#